data_2be7b4dfd7b2afe046ccc7deb1f55c60
#
_entry.id   2be7b4dfd7b2afe046ccc7deb1f55c60
#
_cell.length_a   1.000
_cell.length_b   1.000
_cell.length_c   1.000
_cell.angle_alpha   90.00
_cell.angle_beta   90.00
_cell.angle_gamma   90.00
#
_symmetry.space_group_name_H-M   'P 1'
#
loop_
_entity.id
_entity.type
_entity.pdbx_description
1 polymer ?
#
loop_
_entity_poly.entity_id
_entity_poly.type
_entity_poly.pdbx_seq_one_letter_code
_entity_poly.pdbx_strand_id
1 'polypeptide(L)'
;MYRRSRRTRNTRYRQPRFDNRKSKRQLPPSLQSKTDSTVKVVRQLAKILPISKVIVEIAKFDTQKLQNPDIKGKEYQKGVTEGYDNVRAYVFERDKYTCQICKKREGILQTHHIIQRKDGGSHRPDNLSTVHNDCHEDFHKGLIQHKFRKPKEYCMATQVTILKDFIVKELKKDFDVKVTFGHITKRNRMRLNLPKSHWSDAVAITNPKKIERINTMFKRVCISRGRYQQTKGIRSEKKLPKGELFGFRQWDKVKIKHHMGFIKGRRSSGFFDVCDIDGNNISHSIKYTNLQRLCGNNIMEVSVSPPTTKVKGILNAKIL
;
A
#
# COMPACT_ATOMS: atom_id res chain seq x y z
N MET A 1 8.02 -14.89 0.00
CA MET A 1 6.60 -15.13 0.35
C MET A 1 6.29 -16.55 0.79
N TYR A 2 6.69 -17.59 0.05
CA TYR A 2 6.42 -19.01 0.41
C TYR A 2 6.88 -19.44 1.82
N ARG A 3 7.98 -18.91 2.33
CA ARG A 3 8.48 -19.26 3.69
C ARG A 3 7.59 -18.74 4.81
N ARG A 4 6.94 -17.58 4.62
CA ARG A 4 6.03 -16.98 5.61
C ARG A 4 4.69 -17.70 5.65
N SER A 5 4.16 -18.10 4.50
CA SER A 5 2.93 -18.88 4.41
C SER A 5 3.07 -20.30 4.98
N ARG A 6 4.28 -20.90 4.88
CA ARG A 6 4.57 -22.21 5.50
C ARG A 6 4.62 -22.15 7.03
N ARG A 7 4.97 -21.00 7.64
CA ARG A 7 4.99 -20.81 9.10
C ARG A 7 3.58 -20.69 9.70
N THR A 8 2.64 -20.14 8.94
CA THR A 8 1.25 -19.95 9.38
C THR A 8 0.38 -21.17 9.17
N ARG A 9 0.89 -22.22 8.49
CA ARG A 9 0.23 -23.52 8.43
C ARG A 9 0.53 -24.28 9.73
N ASN A 10 -0.48 -24.70 10.45
CA ASN A 10 -0.38 -25.44 11.73
C ASN A 10 0.26 -26.84 11.63
N THR A 11 1.01 -27.13 10.59
CA THR A 11 1.61 -28.45 10.35
C THR A 11 3.00 -28.60 10.98
N ARG A 12 3.73 -27.49 11.24
CA ARG A 12 5.06 -27.55 11.85
C ARG A 12 5.49 -26.18 12.35
N TYR A 13 5.74 -26.06 13.66
CA TYR A 13 6.41 -24.89 14.20
C TYR A 13 7.86 -24.84 13.73
N ARG A 14 8.27 -23.68 13.21
CA ARG A 14 9.68 -23.37 12.91
C ARG A 14 10.02 -22.04 13.55
N GLN A 15 11.06 -22.06 14.35
CA GLN A 15 11.57 -20.85 14.99
C GLN A 15 11.87 -19.75 13.96
N PRO A 16 11.47 -18.49 14.22
CA PRO A 16 11.81 -17.37 13.36
C PRO A 16 13.33 -17.22 13.22
N ARG A 17 13.82 -17.14 12.00
CA ARG A 17 15.27 -16.98 11.72
C ARG A 17 15.58 -15.48 11.55
N PHE A 18 15.43 -14.70 12.60
CA PHE A 18 15.74 -13.25 12.54
C PHE A 18 17.26 -13.02 12.40
N ASP A 19 18.07 -13.85 13.06
CA ASP A 19 19.53 -13.70 13.12
C ASP A 19 20.26 -14.14 11.84
N ASN A 20 19.58 -14.84 10.92
CA ASN A 20 20.14 -15.23 9.64
C ASN A 20 20.34 -14.05 8.65
N ARG A 21 19.96 -12.85 9.02
CA ARG A 21 20.22 -11.64 8.24
C ARG A 21 21.55 -11.03 8.66
N LYS A 22 22.65 -11.69 8.36
CA LYS A 22 24.00 -11.25 8.73
C LYS A 22 24.45 -9.97 8.02
N SER A 23 23.82 -9.58 6.92
CA SER A 23 24.14 -8.33 6.23
C SER A 23 23.36 -7.16 6.84
N LYS A 24 24.06 -6.26 7.51
CA LYS A 24 23.53 -5.05 8.18
C LYS A 24 22.81 -4.07 7.23
N ARG A 25 22.84 -4.29 5.90
CA ARG A 25 22.28 -3.37 4.88
C ARG A 25 21.26 -4.01 3.95
N GLN A 26 20.74 -5.19 4.27
CA GLN A 26 19.70 -5.81 3.44
C GLN A 26 18.32 -5.35 3.87
N LEU A 27 17.54 -4.89 2.90
CA LEU A 27 16.13 -4.58 3.10
C LEU A 27 15.32 -5.85 3.41
N PRO A 28 14.29 -5.74 4.25
CA PRO A 28 13.29 -6.78 4.36
C PRO A 28 12.73 -7.13 2.97
N PRO A 29 12.39 -8.40 2.68
CA PRO A 29 11.92 -8.82 1.35
C PRO A 29 10.74 -8.02 0.81
N SER A 30 9.85 -7.56 1.70
CA SER A 30 8.71 -6.72 1.30
C SER A 30 9.13 -5.31 0.86
N LEU A 31 10.14 -4.72 1.49
CA LEU A 31 10.68 -3.41 1.11
C LEU A 31 11.55 -3.53 -0.15
N GLN A 32 12.35 -4.61 -0.25
CA GLN A 32 13.10 -4.89 -1.48
C GLN A 32 12.16 -5.02 -2.68
N SER A 33 11.08 -5.78 -2.54
CA SER A 33 10.08 -5.92 -3.62
C SER A 33 9.46 -4.59 -4.03
N LYS A 34 9.24 -3.65 -3.08
CA LYS A 34 8.75 -2.30 -3.40
C LYS A 34 9.79 -1.48 -4.17
N THR A 35 11.05 -1.52 -3.74
CA THR A 35 12.16 -0.87 -4.45
C THR A 35 12.26 -1.40 -5.88
N ASP A 36 12.33 -2.73 -6.04
CA ASP A 36 12.46 -3.38 -7.35
C ASP A 36 11.28 -3.06 -8.26
N SER A 37 10.06 -3.01 -7.72
CA SER A 37 8.86 -2.66 -8.50
C SER A 37 8.91 -1.22 -9.01
N THR A 38 9.34 -0.27 -8.17
CA THR A 38 9.47 1.14 -8.55
C THR A 38 10.53 1.33 -9.63
N VAL A 39 11.73 0.78 -9.42
CA VAL A 39 12.84 0.87 -10.38
C VAL A 39 12.48 0.18 -11.71
N LYS A 40 11.80 -0.96 -11.64
CA LYS A 40 11.34 -1.69 -12.84
C LYS A 40 10.39 -0.84 -13.70
N VAL A 41 9.50 -0.07 -13.10
CA VAL A 41 8.59 0.81 -13.87
C VAL A 41 9.39 1.85 -14.64
N VAL A 42 10.36 2.52 -14.00
CA VAL A 42 11.22 3.52 -14.66
C VAL A 42 12.01 2.88 -15.80
N ARG A 43 12.64 1.71 -15.56
CA ARG A 43 13.39 0.97 -16.59
C ARG A 43 12.51 0.54 -17.77
N GLN A 44 11.25 0.19 -17.53
CA GLN A 44 10.31 -0.17 -18.59
C GLN A 44 9.92 1.05 -19.44
N LEU A 45 9.71 2.20 -18.81
CA LEU A 45 9.44 3.46 -19.53
C LEU A 45 10.65 3.90 -20.37
N ALA A 46 11.85 3.73 -19.85
CA ALA A 46 13.09 4.06 -20.57
C ALA A 46 13.34 3.19 -21.82
N LYS A 47 12.70 2.02 -21.93
CA LYS A 47 12.74 1.21 -23.16
C LYS A 47 11.86 1.77 -24.29
N ILE A 48 10.91 2.63 -23.95
CA ILE A 48 9.94 3.21 -24.90
C ILE A 48 10.24 4.68 -25.15
N LEU A 49 10.72 5.38 -24.13
CA LEU A 49 10.99 6.82 -24.15
C LEU A 49 12.49 7.08 -23.97
N PRO A 50 13.05 8.09 -24.65
CA PRO A 50 14.47 8.47 -24.52
C PRO A 50 14.72 9.21 -23.20
N ILE A 51 14.67 8.48 -22.08
CA ILE A 51 14.87 9.04 -20.74
C ILE A 51 16.36 9.12 -20.44
N SER A 52 16.90 10.33 -20.36
CA SER A 52 18.28 10.59 -19.94
C SER A 52 18.40 10.97 -18.47
N LYS A 53 17.37 11.60 -17.92
CA LYS A 53 17.37 12.13 -16.55
C LYS A 53 16.11 11.74 -15.79
N VAL A 54 16.27 11.36 -14.51
CA VAL A 54 15.17 11.04 -13.61
C VAL A 54 15.21 11.99 -12.41
N ILE A 55 14.09 12.65 -12.12
CA ILE A 55 13.97 13.51 -10.94
C ILE A 55 13.09 12.80 -9.92
N VAL A 56 13.61 12.58 -8.72
CA VAL A 56 12.92 11.86 -7.65
C VAL A 56 12.60 12.81 -6.52
N GLU A 57 11.32 12.96 -6.20
CA GLU A 57 10.92 13.63 -4.96
C GLU A 57 11.12 12.67 -3.79
N ILE A 58 11.86 13.11 -2.79
CA ILE A 58 12.05 12.35 -1.56
C ILE A 58 11.39 13.05 -0.38
N ALA A 59 10.83 12.23 0.51
CA ALA A 59 10.31 12.69 1.80
C ALA A 59 11.08 11.99 2.92
N LYS A 60 11.38 12.73 3.98
CA LYS A 60 11.90 12.21 5.24
C LYS A 60 10.92 12.56 6.33
N PHE A 61 10.34 11.54 6.93
CA PHE A 61 9.40 11.71 8.03
C PHE A 61 10.09 11.44 9.35
N ASP A 62 10.03 12.41 10.22
CA ASP A 62 10.40 12.23 11.63
C ASP A 62 9.20 11.67 12.37
N THR A 63 9.21 10.35 12.60
CA THR A 63 8.08 9.65 13.22
C THR A 63 7.93 9.97 14.71
N GLN A 64 9.00 10.38 15.40
CA GLN A 64 8.93 10.82 16.80
C GLN A 64 8.27 12.20 16.88
N LYS A 65 8.68 13.12 16.02
CA LYS A 65 8.06 14.45 15.93
C LYS A 65 6.61 14.41 15.45
N LEU A 66 6.24 13.42 14.62
CA LEU A 66 4.84 13.21 14.26
C LEU A 66 3.98 12.70 15.42
N GLN A 67 4.60 12.08 16.42
CA GLN A 67 3.93 11.64 17.66
C GLN A 67 3.89 12.75 18.70
N ASN A 68 5.02 13.40 18.93
CA ASN A 68 5.20 14.52 19.84
C ASN A 68 5.83 15.69 19.06
N PRO A 69 5.03 16.70 18.65
CA PRO A 69 5.53 17.87 17.91
C PRO A 69 6.60 18.68 18.66
N ASP A 70 6.60 18.63 20.00
CA ASP A 70 7.45 19.45 20.86
C ASP A 70 8.79 18.78 21.18
N ILE A 71 9.00 17.53 20.76
CA ILE A 71 10.23 16.76 21.03
C ILE A 71 11.48 17.49 20.53
N LYS A 72 12.49 17.63 21.40
CA LYS A 72 13.74 18.35 21.12
C LYS A 72 14.97 17.65 21.72
N GLY A 73 16.12 17.81 21.06
CA GLY A 73 17.44 17.44 21.58
C GLY A 73 17.51 16.02 22.14
N LYS A 74 17.88 15.90 23.41
CA LYS A 74 18.07 14.62 24.11
C LYS A 74 16.79 13.79 24.26
N GLU A 75 15.61 14.40 24.15
CA GLU A 75 14.34 13.68 24.23
C GLU A 75 14.15 12.66 23.09
N TYR A 76 14.81 12.87 21.94
CA TYR A 76 14.85 11.89 20.87
C TYR A 76 15.49 10.55 21.24
N GLN A 77 16.34 10.55 22.26
CA GLN A 77 16.99 9.34 22.77
C GLN A 77 16.13 8.61 23.82
N LYS A 78 15.11 9.29 24.34
CA LYS A 78 14.20 8.79 25.38
C LYS A 78 12.93 8.21 24.75
N GLY A 79 12.66 6.95 25.06
CA GLY A 79 11.40 6.32 24.67
C GLY A 79 10.29 6.72 25.63
N VAL A 80 9.03 6.67 25.17
CA VAL A 80 7.85 6.93 26.05
C VAL A 80 7.73 5.96 27.21
N THR A 81 8.46 4.85 27.18
CA THR A 81 8.51 3.83 28.25
C THR A 81 9.75 3.93 29.11
N GLU A 82 10.55 5.00 28.98
CA GLU A 82 11.73 5.21 29.82
C GLU A 82 11.32 5.36 31.28
N GLY A 83 12.03 4.67 32.16
CA GLY A 83 11.72 4.63 33.61
C GLY A 83 10.70 3.55 34.01
N TYR A 84 10.21 2.75 33.05
CA TYR A 84 9.31 1.63 33.31
C TYR A 84 10.00 0.30 32.99
N ASP A 85 9.81 -0.70 33.83
CA ASP A 85 10.36 -2.06 33.61
C ASP A 85 9.92 -2.67 32.28
N ASN A 86 8.68 -2.39 31.88
CA ASN A 86 8.12 -2.90 30.64
C ASN A 86 6.96 -2.05 30.13
N VAL A 87 6.56 -2.32 28.88
CA VAL A 87 5.45 -1.59 28.22
C VAL A 87 4.13 -1.74 28.99
N ARG A 88 3.91 -2.87 29.67
CA ARG A 88 2.69 -3.13 30.43
C ARG A 88 2.58 -2.18 31.63
N ALA A 89 3.67 -2.00 32.38
CA ALA A 89 3.73 -1.07 33.51
C ALA A 89 3.41 0.36 33.06
N TYR A 90 4.05 0.82 31.98
CA TYR A 90 3.75 2.12 31.40
C TYR A 90 2.27 2.27 31.00
N VAL A 91 1.69 1.27 30.34
CA VAL A 91 0.28 1.33 29.88
C VAL A 91 -0.68 1.38 31.08
N PHE A 92 -0.39 0.62 32.15
CA PHE A 92 -1.20 0.65 33.35
C PHE A 92 -1.17 2.02 34.03
N GLU A 93 -0.01 2.64 34.17
CA GLU A 93 0.12 3.97 34.75
C GLU A 93 -0.52 5.03 33.86
N ARG A 94 -0.25 5.03 32.54
CA ARG A 94 -0.91 5.92 31.59
C ARG A 94 -2.43 5.90 31.73
N ASP A 95 -3.00 4.70 31.89
CA ASP A 95 -4.44 4.50 32.02
C ASP A 95 -4.91 4.59 33.48
N LYS A 96 -4.01 5.03 34.41
CA LYS A 96 -4.28 5.22 35.83
C LYS A 96 -4.81 3.96 36.52
N TYR A 97 -4.29 2.79 36.12
CA TYR A 97 -4.72 1.48 36.62
C TYR A 97 -6.24 1.28 36.50
N THR A 98 -6.86 1.85 35.46
CA THR A 98 -8.30 1.85 35.24
C THR A 98 -8.64 1.06 33.99
N CYS A 99 -9.56 0.11 34.09
CA CYS A 99 -10.09 -0.62 32.94
C CYS A 99 -10.75 0.35 31.94
N GLN A 100 -10.32 0.32 30.70
CA GLN A 100 -10.84 1.26 29.70
C GLN A 100 -12.23 0.85 29.18
N ILE A 101 -12.71 -0.34 29.49
CA ILE A 101 -14.07 -0.82 29.17
C ILE A 101 -15.06 -0.43 30.26
N CYS A 102 -14.91 -0.95 31.47
CA CYS A 102 -15.87 -0.73 32.58
C CYS A 102 -15.56 0.48 33.46
N LYS A 103 -14.40 1.13 33.29
CA LYS A 103 -13.93 2.30 34.04
C LYS A 103 -13.71 2.07 35.54
N LYS A 104 -13.65 0.82 35.98
CA LYS A 104 -13.33 0.45 37.38
C LYS A 104 -11.83 0.17 37.52
N ARG A 105 -11.30 0.27 38.75
CA ARG A 105 -9.89 0.03 39.10
C ARG A 105 -9.68 -1.33 39.75
N GLU A 106 -10.70 -1.85 40.43
CA GLU A 106 -10.65 -3.09 41.17
C GLU A 106 -10.67 -4.30 40.24
N GLY A 107 -9.81 -5.27 40.50
CA GLY A 107 -9.73 -6.50 39.72
C GLY A 107 -8.39 -6.73 39.01
N ILE A 108 -8.24 -7.88 38.38
CA ILE A 108 -7.01 -8.26 37.67
C ILE A 108 -6.93 -7.54 36.32
N LEU A 109 -5.93 -6.67 36.19
CA LEU A 109 -5.68 -5.88 35.00
C LEU A 109 -4.76 -6.62 34.01
N GLN A 110 -5.05 -6.48 32.73
CA GLN A 110 -4.19 -6.92 31.63
C GLN A 110 -4.18 -5.92 30.48
N THR A 111 -3.23 -6.07 29.57
CA THR A 111 -3.11 -5.22 28.38
C THR A 111 -3.80 -5.86 27.19
N HIS A 112 -4.74 -5.15 26.59
CA HIS A 112 -5.44 -5.54 25.36
C HIS A 112 -4.79 -4.88 24.13
N HIS A 113 -4.59 -5.63 23.03
CA HIS A 113 -4.15 -5.07 21.76
C HIS A 113 -5.35 -4.53 20.97
N ILE A 114 -5.41 -3.22 20.77
CA ILE A 114 -6.48 -2.53 20.01
C ILE A 114 -6.54 -3.07 18.57
N ILE A 115 -5.38 -3.14 17.91
CA ILE A 115 -5.21 -3.89 16.67
C ILE A 115 -4.54 -5.20 17.05
N GLN A 116 -5.22 -6.32 16.82
CA GLN A 116 -4.71 -7.63 17.23
C GLN A 116 -3.43 -8.00 16.48
N ARG A 117 -2.55 -8.77 17.12
CA ARG A 117 -1.29 -9.24 16.52
C ARG A 117 -1.50 -10.01 15.21
N LYS A 118 -2.59 -10.80 15.12
CA LYS A 118 -2.97 -11.52 13.89
C LYS A 118 -3.26 -10.58 12.72
N ASP A 119 -3.73 -9.36 13.01
CA ASP A 119 -4.08 -8.33 12.04
C ASP A 119 -2.94 -7.34 11.76
N GLY A 120 -1.75 -7.63 12.32
CA GLY A 120 -0.55 -6.82 12.14
C GLY A 120 -0.31 -5.77 13.23
N GLY A 121 -1.09 -5.81 14.30
CA GLY A 121 -0.94 -4.90 15.45
C GLY A 121 0.44 -5.03 16.11
N SER A 122 1.02 -3.90 16.45
CA SER A 122 2.31 -3.80 17.13
C SER A 122 2.15 -3.86 18.66
N HIS A 123 3.27 -4.09 19.36
CA HIS A 123 3.33 -4.02 20.83
C HIS A 123 3.66 -2.61 21.34
N ARG A 124 3.35 -1.58 20.55
CA ARG A 124 3.56 -0.19 20.93
C ARG A 124 2.54 0.25 21.99
N PRO A 125 2.91 1.16 22.91
CA PRO A 125 1.99 1.64 23.93
C PRO A 125 0.67 2.18 23.39
N ASP A 126 0.69 2.87 22.24
CA ASP A 126 -0.49 3.44 21.60
C ASP A 126 -1.47 2.39 21.02
N ASN A 127 -0.98 1.15 20.81
CA ASN A 127 -1.81 0.00 20.41
C ASN A 127 -2.27 -0.86 21.59
N LEU A 128 -1.95 -0.48 22.82
CA LEU A 128 -2.30 -1.21 24.05
C LEU A 128 -3.28 -0.39 24.89
N SER A 129 -4.17 -1.08 25.58
CA SER A 129 -5.15 -0.52 26.49
C SER A 129 -5.29 -1.40 27.72
N THR A 130 -5.45 -0.78 28.87
CA THR A 130 -5.67 -1.49 30.15
C THR A 130 -7.11 -1.98 30.23
N VAL A 131 -7.32 -3.25 30.49
CA VAL A 131 -8.63 -3.87 30.66
C VAL A 131 -8.60 -4.89 31.78
N HIS A 132 -9.74 -5.17 32.42
CA HIS A 132 -9.88 -6.33 33.31
C HIS A 132 -9.85 -7.61 32.51
N ASN A 133 -9.45 -8.70 33.15
CA ASN A 133 -9.45 -10.03 32.53
C ASN A 133 -10.83 -10.41 32.00
N ASP A 134 -11.85 -10.27 32.83
CA ASP A 134 -13.23 -10.61 32.50
C ASP A 134 -13.77 -9.72 31.34
N CYS A 135 -13.56 -8.41 31.45
CA CYS A 135 -13.94 -7.48 30.39
C CYS A 135 -13.24 -7.79 29.05
N HIS A 136 -12.00 -8.30 29.10
CA HIS A 136 -11.24 -8.67 27.92
C HIS A 136 -11.80 -9.94 27.27
N GLU A 137 -12.15 -10.94 28.08
CA GLU A 137 -12.79 -12.17 27.58
C GLU A 137 -14.16 -11.86 26.97
N ASP A 138 -15.00 -11.12 27.67
CA ASP A 138 -16.34 -10.76 27.23
C ASP A 138 -16.31 -9.91 25.95
N PHE A 139 -15.33 -9.02 25.83
CA PHE A 139 -15.10 -8.26 24.60
C PHE A 139 -14.73 -9.20 23.43
N HIS A 140 -13.86 -10.19 23.65
CA HIS A 140 -13.49 -11.15 22.61
C HIS A 140 -14.61 -12.14 22.27
N LYS A 141 -15.48 -12.45 23.22
CA LYS A 141 -16.71 -13.26 23.00
C LYS A 141 -17.81 -12.44 22.29
N GLY A 142 -17.66 -11.11 22.19
CA GLY A 142 -18.66 -10.21 21.60
C GLY A 142 -19.82 -9.85 22.53
N LEU A 143 -19.73 -10.19 23.82
CA LEU A 143 -20.73 -9.88 24.84
C LEU A 143 -20.71 -8.39 25.22
N ILE A 144 -19.54 -7.76 25.15
CA ILE A 144 -19.33 -6.33 25.37
C ILE A 144 -18.89 -5.66 24.06
N GLN A 145 -19.58 -4.59 23.70
CA GLN A 145 -19.17 -3.73 22.59
C GLN A 145 -18.45 -2.49 23.15
N HIS A 146 -17.18 -2.34 22.78
CA HIS A 146 -16.40 -1.16 23.14
C HIS A 146 -15.56 -0.69 21.93
N LYS A 147 -15.49 0.64 21.73
CA LYS A 147 -14.73 1.23 20.64
C LYS A 147 -13.46 1.88 21.16
N PHE A 148 -12.34 1.18 21.06
CA PHE A 148 -11.04 1.74 21.39
C PHE A 148 -10.59 2.79 20.35
N ARG A 149 -9.87 3.79 20.82
CA ARG A 149 -9.21 4.75 19.91
C ARG A 149 -8.09 4.05 19.17
N LYS A 150 -8.22 3.95 17.86
CA LYS A 150 -7.18 3.32 17.02
C LYS A 150 -5.85 4.10 17.12
N PRO A 151 -4.71 3.38 17.21
CA PRO A 151 -3.40 4.02 17.22
C PRO A 151 -3.12 4.71 15.88
N LYS A 152 -2.29 5.73 15.91
CA LYS A 152 -1.79 6.36 14.68
C LYS A 152 -0.79 5.44 14.00
N GLU A 153 -0.99 5.16 12.72
CA GLU A 153 -0.10 4.31 11.93
C GLU A 153 0.97 5.14 11.23
N TYR A 154 2.23 4.90 11.55
CA TYR A 154 3.38 5.54 10.91
C TYR A 154 4.16 4.58 9.99
N CYS A 155 3.61 3.40 9.73
CA CYS A 155 4.25 2.36 8.93
C CYS A 155 4.64 2.87 7.54
N MET A 156 3.76 3.62 6.87
CA MET A 156 4.03 4.18 5.55
C MET A 156 5.11 5.26 5.59
N ALA A 157 5.08 6.15 6.58
CA ALA A 157 6.10 7.19 6.76
C ALA A 157 7.49 6.57 6.97
N THR A 158 7.59 5.56 7.82
CA THR A 158 8.83 4.80 8.05
C THR A 158 9.31 4.10 6.78
N GLN A 159 8.40 3.45 6.02
CA GLN A 159 8.75 2.79 4.77
C GLN A 159 9.30 3.77 3.75
N VAL A 160 8.66 4.91 3.53
CA VAL A 160 9.13 5.95 2.60
C VAL A 160 10.50 6.46 3.00
N THR A 161 10.72 6.72 4.30
CA THR A 161 12.00 7.18 4.83
C THR A 161 13.14 6.18 4.57
N ILE A 162 12.84 4.87 4.66
CA ILE A 162 13.83 3.81 4.39
C ILE A 162 14.05 3.63 2.88
N LEU A 163 12.98 3.59 2.10
CA LEU A 163 13.04 3.23 0.68
C LEU A 163 13.69 4.30 -0.19
N LYS A 164 13.58 5.59 0.16
CA LYS A 164 14.07 6.71 -0.65
C LYS A 164 15.52 6.55 -1.09
N ASP A 165 16.40 6.21 -0.16
CA ASP A 165 17.84 6.09 -0.43
C ASP A 165 18.17 4.87 -1.31
N PHE A 166 17.45 3.77 -1.11
CA PHE A 166 17.61 2.56 -1.92
C PHE A 166 17.10 2.76 -3.35
N ILE A 167 15.95 3.41 -3.53
CA ILE A 167 15.40 3.72 -4.86
C ILE A 167 16.36 4.64 -5.63
N VAL A 168 16.82 5.73 -5.00
CA VAL A 168 17.77 6.66 -5.61
C VAL A 168 19.08 5.95 -5.98
N LYS A 169 19.61 5.10 -5.08
CA LYS A 169 20.82 4.34 -5.34
C LYS A 169 20.67 3.39 -6.54
N GLU A 170 19.55 2.69 -6.63
CA GLU A 170 19.31 1.75 -7.73
C GLU A 170 19.09 2.48 -9.06
N LEU A 171 18.39 3.60 -9.07
CA LEU A 171 18.18 4.40 -10.27
C LEU A 171 19.47 5.05 -10.79
N LYS A 172 20.37 5.47 -9.90
CA LYS A 172 21.68 6.05 -10.28
C LYS A 172 22.60 5.09 -11.03
N LYS A 173 22.28 3.79 -11.05
CA LYS A 173 23.05 2.83 -11.86
C LYS A 173 22.80 2.98 -13.36
N ASP A 174 21.62 3.45 -13.72
CA ASP A 174 21.14 3.47 -15.10
C ASP A 174 20.89 4.89 -15.64
N PHE A 175 20.69 5.86 -14.75
CA PHE A 175 20.22 7.22 -15.12
C PHE A 175 20.97 8.33 -14.36
N ASP A 176 20.99 9.53 -14.96
CA ASP A 176 21.29 10.77 -14.21
C ASP A 176 20.11 11.06 -13.27
N VAL A 177 20.32 10.97 -11.95
CA VAL A 177 19.27 11.13 -10.95
C VAL A 177 19.43 12.40 -10.15
N LYS A 178 18.46 13.31 -10.29
CA LYS A 178 18.32 14.50 -9.45
C LYS A 178 17.29 14.27 -8.35
N VAL A 179 17.60 14.74 -7.15
CA VAL A 179 16.69 14.66 -6.00
C VAL A 179 16.03 16.01 -5.76
N THR A 180 14.73 15.99 -5.43
CA THR A 180 13.96 17.17 -5.03
C THR A 180 13.12 16.89 -3.79
N PHE A 181 12.47 17.92 -3.23
CA PHE A 181 11.71 17.85 -2.00
C PHE A 181 10.28 18.39 -2.18
N GLY A 182 9.35 17.91 -1.40
CA GLY A 182 7.93 18.22 -1.53
C GLY A 182 7.59 19.71 -1.44
N HIS A 183 8.34 20.51 -0.66
CA HIS A 183 8.12 21.96 -0.61
C HIS A 183 8.50 22.67 -1.92
N ILE A 184 9.51 22.17 -2.63
CA ILE A 184 9.91 22.68 -3.96
C ILE A 184 8.83 22.31 -4.98
N THR A 185 8.37 21.04 -4.96
CA THR A 185 7.27 20.58 -5.82
C THR A 185 6.01 21.40 -5.59
N LYS A 186 5.64 21.66 -4.33
CA LYS A 186 4.49 22.51 -4.00
C LYS A 186 4.65 23.92 -4.58
N ARG A 187 5.79 24.57 -4.40
CA ARG A 187 6.08 25.91 -4.95
C ARG A 187 5.95 25.93 -6.47
N ASN A 188 6.56 24.96 -7.14
CA ASN A 188 6.52 24.87 -8.59
C ASN A 188 5.09 24.61 -9.10
N ARG A 189 4.33 23.75 -8.43
CA ARG A 189 2.93 23.48 -8.76
C ARG A 189 2.05 24.72 -8.64
N MET A 190 2.25 25.50 -7.58
CA MET A 190 1.54 26.80 -7.41
C MET A 190 1.93 27.79 -8.50
N ARG A 191 3.23 27.91 -8.85
CA ARG A 191 3.71 28.75 -9.94
C ARG A 191 3.08 28.39 -11.29
N LEU A 192 2.90 27.09 -11.53
CA LEU A 192 2.29 26.54 -12.76
C LEU A 192 0.75 26.56 -12.72
N ASN A 193 0.16 27.02 -11.62
CA ASN A 193 -1.28 27.06 -11.39
C ASN A 193 -1.96 25.70 -11.63
N LEU A 194 -1.34 24.62 -11.13
CA LEU A 194 -1.84 23.25 -11.27
C LEU A 194 -2.60 22.81 -10.02
N PRO A 195 -3.71 22.05 -10.16
CA PRO A 195 -4.43 21.46 -9.03
C PRO A 195 -3.56 20.44 -8.30
N LYS A 196 -3.87 20.16 -7.03
CA LYS A 196 -3.16 19.12 -6.26
C LYS A 196 -3.58 17.74 -6.74
N SER A 197 -2.69 17.05 -7.43
CA SER A 197 -2.84 15.66 -7.86
C SER A 197 -1.48 15.03 -8.09
N HIS A 198 -1.41 13.69 -8.17
CA HIS A 198 -0.14 12.99 -8.40
C HIS A 198 0.49 13.34 -9.76
N TRP A 199 -0.31 13.51 -10.80
CA TRP A 199 0.19 13.92 -12.12
C TRP A 199 0.67 15.36 -12.12
N SER A 200 -0.03 16.29 -11.44
CA SER A 200 0.40 17.69 -11.30
C SER A 200 1.72 17.81 -10.54
N ASP A 201 1.88 17.02 -9.49
CA ASP A 201 3.14 17.00 -8.75
C ASP A 201 4.28 16.40 -9.58
N ALA A 202 4.02 15.38 -10.41
CA ALA A 202 5.00 14.84 -11.34
C ALA A 202 5.45 15.88 -12.38
N VAL A 203 4.53 16.70 -12.90
CA VAL A 203 4.88 17.85 -13.77
C VAL A 203 5.70 18.89 -13.00
N ALA A 204 5.23 19.27 -11.82
CA ALA A 204 5.86 20.30 -11.01
C ALA A 204 7.30 19.94 -10.57
N ILE A 205 7.59 18.65 -10.40
CA ILE A 205 8.93 18.13 -10.10
C ILE A 205 9.93 18.50 -11.20
N THR A 206 9.53 18.43 -12.47
CA THR A 206 10.40 18.76 -13.61
C THR A 206 10.61 20.27 -13.79
N ASN A 207 9.78 21.09 -13.14
CA ASN A 207 9.81 22.56 -13.20
C ASN A 207 9.85 23.13 -14.64
N PRO A 208 8.92 22.73 -15.52
CA PRO A 208 8.94 23.17 -16.92
C PRO A 208 8.67 24.67 -17.05
N LYS A 209 9.22 25.29 -18.09
CA LYS A 209 8.93 26.71 -18.42
C LYS A 209 7.53 26.85 -19.02
N LYS A 210 7.13 25.90 -19.87
CA LYS A 210 5.85 25.87 -20.58
C LYS A 210 5.27 24.46 -20.50
N ILE A 211 3.97 24.39 -20.42
CA ILE A 211 3.23 23.09 -20.40
C ILE A 211 2.35 23.08 -21.66
N GLU A 212 2.53 22.05 -22.48
CA GLU A 212 1.68 21.82 -23.63
C GLU A 212 0.57 20.82 -23.26
N ARG A 213 -0.60 21.00 -23.86
CA ARG A 213 -1.75 20.11 -23.62
C ARG A 213 -1.60 18.85 -24.42
N ILE A 214 -1.75 17.71 -23.75
CA ILE A 214 -1.94 16.40 -24.38
C ILE A 214 -3.39 16.00 -24.14
N ASN A 215 -4.08 15.50 -25.15
CA ASN A 215 -5.50 15.14 -25.03
C ASN A 215 -5.75 13.69 -24.56
N THR A 216 -4.71 12.91 -24.35
CA THR A 216 -4.83 11.50 -24.00
C THR A 216 -3.92 11.16 -22.82
N MET A 217 -4.45 10.44 -21.85
CA MET A 217 -3.71 9.93 -20.71
C MET A 217 -3.75 8.41 -20.71
N PHE A 218 -2.61 7.77 -20.47
CA PHE A 218 -2.54 6.32 -20.27
C PHE A 218 -2.56 5.99 -18.79
N LYS A 219 -3.50 5.18 -18.40
CA LYS A 219 -3.56 4.60 -17.06
C LYS A 219 -2.99 3.19 -17.08
N ARG A 220 -1.99 2.95 -16.25
CA ARG A 220 -1.39 1.65 -16.06
C ARG A 220 -1.72 1.12 -14.68
N VAL A 221 -2.27 -0.09 -14.62
CA VAL A 221 -2.61 -0.76 -13.37
C VAL A 221 -1.82 -2.05 -13.25
N CYS A 222 -1.11 -2.21 -12.13
CA CYS A 222 -0.44 -3.45 -11.77
C CYS A 222 -1.43 -4.45 -11.18
N ILE A 223 -1.58 -5.60 -11.81
CA ILE A 223 -2.49 -6.64 -11.37
C ILE A 223 -1.71 -7.85 -10.88
N SER A 224 -2.19 -8.43 -9.78
CA SER A 224 -1.63 -9.67 -9.27
C SER A 224 -1.91 -10.81 -10.26
N ARG A 225 -0.86 -11.52 -10.69
CA ARG A 225 -0.96 -12.67 -11.59
C ARG A 225 -1.43 -13.97 -10.93
N GLY A 226 -1.63 -13.97 -9.66
CA GLY A 226 -1.99 -15.17 -8.92
C GLY A 226 -2.99 -14.88 -7.83
N ARG A 227 -3.76 -15.89 -7.50
CA ARG A 227 -4.54 -15.87 -6.26
C ARG A 227 -3.65 -16.33 -5.15
N TYR A 228 -3.45 -15.47 -4.18
CA TYR A 228 -2.85 -15.87 -2.92
C TYR A 228 -3.83 -16.80 -2.22
N GLN A 229 -3.33 -17.94 -1.74
CA GLN A 229 -4.14 -18.76 -0.85
C GLN A 229 -4.55 -17.91 0.35
N GLN A 230 -5.84 -17.89 0.62
CA GLN A 230 -6.35 -17.27 1.82
C GLN A 230 -5.73 -17.97 3.03
N THR A 231 -4.93 -17.25 3.79
CA THR A 231 -4.24 -17.79 4.97
C THR A 231 -5.03 -17.57 6.26
N LYS A 232 -6.08 -16.76 6.20
CA LYS A 232 -6.95 -16.40 7.34
C LYS A 232 -8.41 -16.60 6.95
N GLY A 233 -9.21 -17.04 7.92
CA GLY A 233 -10.65 -17.27 7.78
C GLY A 233 -11.02 -18.54 7.03
N ILE A 234 -12.31 -18.68 6.71
CA ILE A 234 -12.87 -19.85 6.00
C ILE A 234 -12.34 -19.85 4.57
N ARG A 235 -11.69 -20.92 4.18
CA ARG A 235 -11.17 -21.07 2.81
C ARG A 235 -12.33 -21.28 1.84
N SER A 236 -12.34 -20.51 0.77
CA SER A 236 -13.24 -20.75 -0.34
C SER A 236 -12.85 -22.06 -1.03
N GLU A 237 -13.77 -22.99 -1.10
CA GLU A 237 -13.59 -24.28 -1.83
C GLU A 237 -13.67 -24.10 -3.35
N LYS A 238 -14.06 -22.92 -3.83
CA LYS A 238 -14.20 -22.66 -5.25
C LYS A 238 -12.87 -22.83 -5.98
N LYS A 239 -12.74 -23.90 -6.72
CA LYS A 239 -11.64 -24.12 -7.67
C LYS A 239 -11.82 -23.15 -8.85
N LEU A 240 -10.90 -22.20 -8.98
CA LEU A 240 -10.93 -21.26 -10.07
C LEU A 240 -9.96 -21.72 -11.14
N PRO A 241 -10.36 -21.66 -12.43
CA PRO A 241 -9.50 -22.07 -13.52
C PRO A 241 -8.15 -21.36 -13.48
N LYS A 242 -7.06 -22.12 -13.45
CA LYS A 242 -5.69 -21.61 -13.58
C LYS A 242 -5.28 -21.71 -15.05
N GLY A 243 -4.51 -20.73 -15.53
CA GLY A 243 -4.04 -20.78 -16.92
C GLY A 243 -5.05 -20.25 -17.93
N GLU A 244 -5.00 -20.78 -19.13
CA GLU A 244 -5.85 -20.41 -20.25
C GLU A 244 -7.13 -21.24 -20.27
N LEU A 245 -8.24 -20.60 -20.62
CA LEU A 245 -9.54 -21.24 -20.77
C LEU A 245 -10.24 -20.67 -22.01
N PHE A 246 -10.56 -21.53 -22.97
CA PHE A 246 -11.13 -21.12 -24.28
C PHE A 246 -10.31 -20.02 -24.99
N GLY A 247 -8.98 -20.07 -24.94
CA GLY A 247 -8.09 -19.08 -25.54
C GLY A 247 -7.90 -17.77 -24.73
N PHE A 248 -8.50 -17.68 -23.55
CA PHE A 248 -8.45 -16.46 -22.72
C PHE A 248 -7.82 -16.70 -21.35
N ARG A 249 -7.07 -15.69 -20.91
CA ARG A 249 -6.52 -15.63 -19.55
C ARG A 249 -7.22 -14.54 -18.73
N GLN A 250 -7.15 -14.65 -17.43
CA GLN A 250 -7.67 -13.58 -16.56
C GLN A 250 -6.94 -12.27 -16.88
N TRP A 251 -7.69 -11.20 -17.00
CA TRP A 251 -7.23 -9.87 -17.35
C TRP A 251 -6.79 -9.68 -18.81
N ASP A 252 -7.07 -10.59 -19.70
CA ASP A 252 -6.92 -10.30 -21.13
C ASP A 252 -7.87 -9.16 -21.52
N LYS A 253 -7.36 -8.25 -22.35
CA LYS A 253 -8.17 -7.18 -22.93
C LYS A 253 -9.03 -7.74 -24.04
N VAL A 254 -10.31 -7.48 -23.98
CA VAL A 254 -11.31 -8.00 -24.90
C VAL A 254 -12.23 -6.90 -25.41
N LYS A 255 -12.75 -7.10 -26.61
CA LYS A 255 -13.80 -6.30 -27.20
C LYS A 255 -15.11 -7.07 -27.11
N ILE A 256 -16.18 -6.37 -26.69
CA ILE A 256 -17.54 -6.86 -26.62
C ILE A 256 -18.41 -5.89 -27.39
N LYS A 257 -18.88 -6.26 -28.58
CA LYS A 257 -19.63 -5.33 -29.46
C LYS A 257 -18.90 -3.99 -29.58
N HIS A 258 -19.39 -2.94 -28.95
CA HIS A 258 -18.82 -1.59 -29.00
C HIS A 258 -17.96 -1.21 -27.77
N HIS A 259 -17.91 -2.10 -26.74
CA HIS A 259 -17.17 -1.83 -25.51
C HIS A 259 -15.86 -2.60 -25.43
N MET A 260 -14.88 -2.01 -24.79
CA MET A 260 -13.62 -2.67 -24.45
C MET A 260 -13.57 -2.88 -22.92
N GLY A 261 -13.05 -4.02 -22.50
CA GLY A 261 -12.90 -4.36 -21.10
C GLY A 261 -11.87 -5.43 -20.85
N PHE A 262 -11.84 -5.95 -19.65
CA PHE A 262 -10.87 -6.94 -19.18
C PHE A 262 -11.59 -8.13 -18.55
N ILE A 263 -11.10 -9.33 -18.81
CA ILE A 263 -11.68 -10.54 -18.22
C ILE A 263 -11.37 -10.62 -16.74
N LYS A 264 -12.39 -10.44 -15.90
CA LYS A 264 -12.30 -10.49 -14.43
C LYS A 264 -12.50 -11.91 -13.90
N GLY A 265 -13.55 -12.57 -14.34
CA GLY A 265 -13.94 -13.93 -13.95
C GLY A 265 -14.07 -14.85 -15.14
N ARG A 266 -13.72 -16.13 -14.94
CA ARG A 266 -13.83 -17.17 -15.97
C ARG A 266 -14.46 -18.42 -15.36
N ARG A 267 -15.44 -19.00 -16.05
CA ARG A 267 -16.11 -20.23 -15.66
C ARG A 267 -15.79 -21.33 -16.67
N SER A 268 -15.64 -22.56 -16.20
CA SER A 268 -15.43 -23.73 -17.05
C SER A 268 -16.56 -23.97 -18.04
N SER A 269 -17.75 -23.45 -17.76
CA SER A 269 -18.93 -23.45 -18.65
C SER A 269 -18.80 -22.52 -19.86
N GLY A 270 -17.69 -21.79 -20.02
CA GLY A 270 -17.46 -20.87 -21.13
C GLY A 270 -18.07 -19.48 -20.96
N PHE A 271 -18.60 -19.15 -19.78
CA PHE A 271 -19.11 -17.81 -19.48
C PHE A 271 -18.13 -17.01 -18.67
N PHE A 272 -17.90 -15.77 -19.06
CA PHE A 272 -16.90 -14.88 -18.48
C PHE A 272 -17.53 -13.58 -17.98
N ASP A 273 -16.92 -13.01 -16.92
CA ASP A 273 -17.26 -11.67 -16.42
C ASP A 273 -16.22 -10.68 -16.94
N VAL A 274 -16.68 -9.55 -17.46
CA VAL A 274 -15.83 -8.49 -18.00
C VAL A 274 -16.00 -7.20 -17.22
N CYS A 275 -14.89 -6.55 -16.91
CA CYS A 275 -14.82 -5.32 -16.13
C CYS A 275 -14.01 -4.23 -16.85
N ASP A 276 -14.14 -3.00 -16.35
CA ASP A 276 -13.26 -1.90 -16.70
C ASP A 276 -11.88 -2.01 -16.01
N ILE A 277 -11.02 -1.02 -16.22
CA ILE A 277 -9.67 -0.98 -15.61
C ILE A 277 -9.71 -0.82 -14.09
N ASP A 278 -10.77 -0.25 -13.54
CA ASP A 278 -10.94 -0.05 -12.10
C ASP A 278 -11.59 -1.27 -11.43
N GLY A 279 -11.99 -2.24 -12.21
CA GLY A 279 -12.57 -3.51 -11.74
C GLY A 279 -14.09 -3.48 -11.61
N ASN A 280 -14.77 -2.43 -12.08
CA ASN A 280 -16.22 -2.37 -12.13
C ASN A 280 -16.73 -3.27 -13.26
N ASN A 281 -17.80 -4.01 -13.02
CA ASN A 281 -18.32 -4.92 -14.03
C ASN A 281 -18.99 -4.17 -15.17
N ILE A 282 -18.52 -4.42 -16.39
CA ILE A 282 -19.18 -3.95 -17.63
C ILE A 282 -20.25 -4.94 -18.02
N SER A 283 -19.98 -6.23 -17.87
CA SER A 283 -20.94 -7.28 -18.18
C SER A 283 -20.65 -8.56 -17.39
N HIS A 284 -21.72 -9.24 -17.02
CA HIS A 284 -21.70 -10.52 -16.35
C HIS A 284 -22.10 -11.64 -17.31
N SER A 285 -21.48 -12.81 -17.14
CA SER A 285 -21.87 -14.05 -17.85
C SER A 285 -21.96 -13.94 -19.38
N ILE A 286 -20.94 -13.37 -20.02
CA ILE A 286 -20.82 -13.37 -21.47
C ILE A 286 -20.20 -14.67 -21.95
N LYS A 287 -20.77 -15.31 -22.97
CA LYS A 287 -20.18 -16.49 -23.62
C LYS A 287 -18.88 -16.09 -24.31
N TYR A 288 -17.85 -16.92 -24.19
CA TYR A 288 -16.52 -16.65 -24.74
C TYR A 288 -16.51 -16.41 -26.26
N THR A 289 -17.45 -17.01 -26.99
CA THR A 289 -17.62 -16.81 -28.44
C THR A 289 -17.97 -15.38 -28.84
N ASN A 290 -18.55 -14.61 -27.91
CA ASN A 290 -18.93 -13.21 -28.12
C ASN A 290 -17.82 -12.23 -27.69
N LEU A 291 -16.65 -12.74 -27.38
CA LEU A 291 -15.47 -11.98 -26.95
C LEU A 291 -14.40 -12.04 -28.03
N GLN A 292 -13.91 -10.88 -28.44
CA GLN A 292 -12.73 -10.76 -29.27
C GLN A 292 -11.53 -10.40 -28.39
N ARG A 293 -10.53 -11.28 -28.31
CA ARG A 293 -9.28 -10.99 -27.61
C ARG A 293 -8.44 -9.97 -28.37
N LEU A 294 -8.11 -8.86 -27.74
CA LEU A 294 -7.28 -7.81 -28.31
C LEU A 294 -5.80 -7.97 -27.93
N CYS A 295 -5.52 -8.23 -26.66
CA CYS A 295 -4.17 -8.49 -26.20
C CYS A 295 -4.16 -9.34 -24.92
N GLY A 296 -3.07 -10.09 -24.75
CA GLY A 296 -2.79 -10.82 -23.52
C GLY A 296 -2.28 -9.90 -22.43
N ASN A 297 -2.46 -10.31 -21.19
CA ASN A 297 -2.26 -9.43 -20.06
C ASN A 297 -1.05 -9.73 -19.18
N ASN A 298 -0.14 -8.79 -19.15
CA ASN A 298 0.84 -8.63 -18.09
C ASN A 298 0.70 -7.28 -17.38
N ILE A 299 0.18 -6.29 -18.07
CA ILE A 299 0.04 -4.91 -17.64
C ILE A 299 -1.16 -4.37 -18.39
N MET A 300 -2.13 -3.82 -17.66
CA MET A 300 -3.27 -3.14 -18.29
C MET A 300 -2.90 -1.69 -18.58
N GLU A 301 -3.02 -1.32 -19.84
CA GLU A 301 -2.85 0.06 -20.30
C GLU A 301 -4.15 0.47 -20.99
N VAL A 302 -4.70 1.57 -20.53
CA VAL A 302 -5.93 2.13 -21.12
C VAL A 302 -5.72 3.61 -21.33
N SER A 303 -6.04 4.05 -22.53
CA SER A 303 -6.15 5.47 -22.81
C SER A 303 -7.43 6.01 -22.18
N VAL A 304 -7.30 6.99 -21.32
CA VAL A 304 -8.44 7.67 -20.69
C VAL A 304 -8.33 9.17 -20.92
N SER A 305 -9.45 9.81 -21.22
CA SER A 305 -9.51 11.27 -21.18
C SER A 305 -9.27 11.74 -19.74
N PRO A 306 -8.53 12.82 -19.52
CA PRO A 306 -8.34 13.33 -18.18
C PRO A 306 -9.68 13.71 -17.57
N PRO A 307 -9.81 13.60 -16.26
CA PRO A 307 -10.95 14.19 -15.60
C PRO A 307 -11.01 15.67 -15.96
N THR A 308 -12.14 16.09 -16.53
CA THR A 308 -12.43 17.49 -16.82
C THR A 308 -12.65 18.20 -15.49
N THR A 309 -11.60 18.59 -14.82
CA THR A 309 -11.71 19.61 -13.79
C THR A 309 -11.94 20.92 -14.53
N LYS A 310 -13.20 21.36 -14.54
CA LYS A 310 -13.57 22.71 -14.96
C LYS A 310 -12.96 23.69 -13.96
N VAL A 311 -11.69 23.97 -14.12
CA VAL A 311 -11.08 25.14 -13.48
C VAL A 311 -11.08 26.23 -14.55
N LYS A 312 -11.95 27.24 -14.38
CA LYS A 312 -11.96 28.41 -15.24
C LYS A 312 -10.52 28.92 -15.36
N GLY A 313 -9.98 28.93 -16.56
CA GLY A 313 -8.65 29.52 -16.86
C GLY A 313 -7.43 28.60 -16.72
N ILE A 314 -7.56 27.30 -16.42
CA ILE A 314 -6.42 26.39 -16.28
C ILE A 314 -6.32 25.41 -17.45
N LEU A 315 -5.17 25.41 -18.05
CA LEU A 315 -4.76 24.48 -19.08
C LEU A 315 -4.58 23.07 -18.53
N ASN A 316 -5.34 22.08 -19.03
CA ASN A 316 -5.14 20.67 -18.71
C ASN A 316 -3.80 20.20 -19.29
N ALA A 317 -2.77 20.12 -18.47
CA ALA A 317 -1.50 19.52 -18.85
C ALA A 317 -1.54 18.02 -18.58
N LYS A 318 -1.09 17.23 -19.52
CA LYS A 318 -0.98 15.78 -19.41
C LYS A 318 0.48 15.38 -19.53
N ILE A 319 0.83 14.38 -18.76
CA ILE A 319 2.13 13.72 -18.84
C ILE A 319 1.90 12.24 -18.95
N LEU A 320 2.60 11.65 -19.87
CA LEU A 320 2.74 10.22 -20.06
C LEU A 320 3.31 9.53 -18.84
#